data_5d180e88e92df138c23dbca45fe1f0a7
#
_entry.id   5d180e88e92df138c23dbca45fe1f0a7
#
_cell.length_a   1.000
_cell.length_b   1.000
_cell.length_c   1.000
_cell.angle_alpha   90.00
_cell.angle_beta   90.00
_cell.angle_gamma   90.00
#
_symmetry.space_group_name_H-M   'P 1'
#
loop_
_entity.id
_entity.type
_entity.pdbx_description
1 polymer ?
#
loop_
_entity_poly.entity_id
_entity_poly.type
_entity_poly.pdbx_seq_one_letter_code
_entity_poly.pdbx_strand_id
1 'polypeptide(L)'
;MQLSEDARVEVIAAMKDVKDNGLVAARHVRGEIYEVRASSAGMEYRVLFATEGRHHHVLLALEGFDKKTQKTPVHLIDLALKRLADWRGRGGS
;
A
#
# COMPACT_ATOMS: atom_id res chain seq x y z
N MET A 1 -5.40 3.31 -10.19
CA MET A 1 -5.73 4.69 -9.79
C MET A 1 -4.69 5.65 -10.32
N GLN A 2 -5.14 6.74 -10.89
CA GLN A 2 -4.27 7.78 -11.40
C GLN A 2 -4.15 8.89 -10.36
N LEU A 3 -2.93 9.21 -9.96
CA LEU A 3 -2.67 10.23 -8.95
C LEU A 3 -2.17 11.52 -9.60
N SER A 4 -2.59 12.65 -9.05
CA SER A 4 -1.94 13.93 -9.36
C SER A 4 -0.49 13.86 -8.89
N GLU A 5 0.33 14.77 -9.38
CA GLU A 5 1.74 14.81 -8.96
C GLU A 5 1.86 15.06 -7.46
N ASP A 6 1.06 15.99 -6.93
CA ASP A 6 1.07 16.28 -5.48
C ASP A 6 0.66 15.06 -4.66
N ALA A 7 -0.38 14.34 -5.08
CA ALA A 7 -0.81 13.14 -4.39
C ALA A 7 0.25 12.04 -4.46
N ARG A 8 0.94 11.91 -5.59
CA ARG A 8 2.02 10.94 -5.76
C ARG A 8 3.16 11.23 -4.78
N VAL A 9 3.54 12.49 -4.62
CA VAL A 9 4.60 12.88 -3.68
C VAL A 9 4.21 12.47 -2.26
N GLU A 10 2.95 12.72 -1.87
CA GLU A 10 2.48 12.36 -0.53
C GLU A 10 2.45 10.85 -0.31
N VAL A 11 2.05 10.08 -1.32
CA VAL A 11 2.06 8.61 -1.25
C VAL A 11 3.50 8.11 -1.10
N ILE A 12 4.43 8.64 -1.88
CA ILE A 12 5.84 8.24 -1.80
C ILE A 12 6.40 8.57 -0.42
N ALA A 13 6.07 9.74 0.13
CA ALA A 13 6.52 10.13 1.46
C ALA A 13 5.98 9.17 2.54
N ALA A 14 4.71 8.76 2.43
CA ALA A 14 4.10 7.82 3.35
C ALA A 14 4.77 6.44 3.26
N MET A 15 5.07 5.97 2.06
CA MET A 15 5.77 4.70 1.86
C MET A 15 7.20 4.76 2.41
N LYS A 16 7.87 5.90 2.23
CA LYS A 16 9.21 6.10 2.78
C LYS A 16 9.19 6.06 4.30
N ASP A 17 8.16 6.62 4.93
CA ASP A 17 8.00 6.57 6.38
C ASP A 17 7.93 5.12 6.87
N VAL A 18 7.17 4.27 6.18
CA VAL A 18 7.12 2.84 6.50
C VAL A 18 8.50 2.20 6.32
N LYS A 19 9.20 2.54 5.26
CA LYS A 19 10.52 1.99 4.98
C LYS A 19 11.52 2.36 6.08
N ASP A 20 11.48 3.61 6.54
CA ASP A 20 12.43 4.12 7.53
C ASP A 20 12.08 3.71 8.96
N ASN A 21 10.79 3.64 9.28
CA ASN A 21 10.30 3.43 10.65
C ASN A 21 9.63 2.07 10.86
N GLY A 22 9.51 1.27 9.82
CA GLY A 22 8.93 -0.06 9.90
C GLY A 22 7.42 -0.06 9.84
N LEU A 23 6.84 -1.25 10.01
CA LEU A 23 5.40 -1.45 9.87
C LEU A 23 4.57 -0.75 10.94
N VAL A 24 5.20 -0.20 11.98
CA VAL A 24 4.50 0.60 12.98
C VAL A 24 3.86 1.84 12.35
N ALA A 25 4.36 2.32 11.21
CA ALA A 25 3.81 3.45 10.48
C ALA A 25 2.66 3.06 9.54
N ALA A 26 2.26 1.79 9.55
CA ALA A 26 1.22 1.25 8.68
C ALA A 26 0.17 0.51 9.50
N ARG A 27 -0.98 0.25 8.87
CA ARG A 27 -2.05 -0.51 9.48
C ARG A 27 -2.12 -1.89 8.86
N HIS A 28 -2.15 -2.93 9.68
CA HIS A 28 -2.37 -4.30 9.19
C HIS A 28 -3.82 -4.46 8.73
N VAL A 29 -4.01 -5.04 7.56
CA VAL A 29 -5.34 -5.21 6.97
C VAL A 29 -5.75 -6.70 6.96
N ARG A 30 -4.99 -7.54 6.29
CA ARG A 30 -5.27 -8.97 6.21
C ARG A 30 -4.03 -9.72 5.71
N GLY A 31 -3.71 -10.86 6.35
CA GLY A 31 -2.57 -11.67 5.93
C GLY A 31 -1.30 -10.84 5.92
N GLU A 32 -0.67 -10.74 4.77
CA GLU A 32 0.55 -9.95 4.60
C GLU A 32 0.28 -8.55 4.03
N ILE A 33 -0.99 -8.15 3.96
CA ILE A 33 -1.37 -6.86 3.38
C ILE A 33 -1.47 -5.81 4.47
N TYR A 34 -0.81 -4.70 4.24
CA TYR A 34 -0.82 -3.51 5.08
C TYR A 34 -1.32 -2.32 4.28
N GLU A 35 -1.71 -1.29 4.99
CA GLU A 35 -2.25 -0.06 4.39
C GLU A 35 -1.50 1.14 4.94
N VAL A 36 -1.16 2.06 4.06
CA VAL A 36 -0.60 3.35 4.43
C VAL A 36 -1.49 4.45 3.87
N ARG A 37 -1.57 5.57 4.59
CA ARG A 37 -2.40 6.72 4.23
C ARG A 37 -1.54 7.86 3.72
N ALA A 38 -2.11 8.59 2.77
CA ALA A 38 -1.53 9.85 2.32
C ALA A 38 -2.68 10.84 2.07
N SER A 39 -2.43 12.13 2.27
CA SER A 39 -3.43 13.17 2.06
C SER A 39 -2.87 14.24 1.15
N SER A 40 -3.68 14.71 0.22
CA SER A 40 -3.31 15.79 -0.69
C SER A 40 -4.56 16.53 -1.13
N ALA A 41 -4.55 17.85 -1.03
CA ALA A 41 -5.66 18.72 -1.47
C ALA A 41 -7.03 18.29 -0.91
N GLY A 42 -7.07 17.91 0.37
CA GLY A 42 -8.31 17.51 1.02
C GLY A 42 -8.77 16.10 0.68
N MET A 43 -8.06 15.39 -0.18
CA MET A 43 -8.36 14.01 -0.52
C MET A 43 -7.50 13.07 0.30
N GLU A 44 -8.09 11.96 0.76
CA GLU A 44 -7.34 10.92 1.45
C GLU A 44 -7.12 9.74 0.51
N TYR A 45 -5.88 9.33 0.39
CA TYR A 45 -5.49 8.18 -0.43
C TYR A 45 -4.98 7.07 0.46
N ARG A 46 -5.23 5.83 0.05
CA ARG A 46 -4.75 4.64 0.75
C ARG A 46 -4.00 3.77 -0.24
N VAL A 47 -2.90 3.18 0.21
CA VAL A 47 -2.13 2.25 -0.60
C VAL A 47 -2.04 0.93 0.16
N LEU A 48 -2.47 -0.15 -0.48
CA LEU A 48 -2.32 -1.49 0.04
C LEU A 48 -0.98 -2.03 -0.45
N PHE A 49 -0.18 -2.57 0.46
CA PHE A 49 1.16 -3.02 0.12
C PHE A 49 1.54 -4.26 0.94
N ALA A 50 2.59 -4.93 0.49
CA ALA A 50 3.23 -6.00 1.25
C ALA A 50 4.73 -5.74 1.28
N THR A 51 5.42 -6.34 2.25
CA THR A 51 6.88 -6.28 2.32
C THR A 51 7.45 -7.50 1.61
N GLU A 52 8.52 -7.29 0.87
CA GLU A 52 9.21 -8.33 0.11
C GLU A 52 10.72 -8.21 0.27
N GLY A 53 11.42 -9.23 -0.21
CA GLY A 53 12.87 -9.25 -0.16
C GLY A 53 13.43 -9.69 1.19
N ARG A 54 14.75 -9.84 1.22
CA ARG A 54 15.44 -10.23 2.43
C ARG A 54 15.30 -9.12 3.46
N HIS A 55 14.89 -9.47 4.68
CA HIS A 55 14.68 -8.55 5.79
C HIS A 55 13.51 -7.58 5.56
N HIS A 56 12.64 -7.89 4.60
CA HIS A 56 11.44 -7.09 4.32
C HIS A 56 11.75 -5.63 3.99
N HIS A 57 12.83 -5.39 3.25
CA HIS A 57 13.26 -4.04 2.91
C HIS A 57 12.57 -3.46 1.67
N VAL A 58 11.84 -4.29 0.93
CA VAL A 58 11.14 -3.85 -0.28
C VAL A 58 9.65 -3.73 0.03
N LEU A 59 9.08 -2.59 -0.32
CA LEU A 59 7.64 -2.36 -0.19
C LEU A 59 7.02 -2.53 -1.57
N LEU A 60 6.16 -3.53 -1.71
CA LEU A 60 5.48 -3.81 -2.95
C LEU A 60 4.09 -3.20 -2.92
N ALA A 61 3.90 -2.10 -3.65
CA ALA A 61 2.59 -1.47 -3.76
C ALA A 61 1.68 -2.33 -4.64
N LEU A 62 0.53 -2.70 -4.12
CA LEU A 62 -0.39 -3.64 -4.77
C LEU A 62 -1.64 -2.96 -5.32
N GLU A 63 -2.19 -2.00 -4.60
CA GLU A 63 -3.37 -1.27 -5.01
C GLU A 63 -3.43 0.08 -4.30
N GLY A 64 -3.88 1.10 -5.01
CA GLY A 64 -4.09 2.41 -4.41
C GLY A 64 -5.52 2.87 -4.69
N PHE A 65 -6.09 3.62 -3.77
CA PHE A 65 -7.45 4.13 -3.94
C PHE A 65 -7.65 5.39 -3.09
N ASP A 66 -8.58 6.24 -3.53
CA ASP A 66 -9.03 7.36 -2.73
C ASP A 66 -10.11 6.85 -1.77
N LYS A 67 -10.00 7.23 -0.51
CA LYS A 67 -10.87 6.67 0.50
C LYS A 67 -11.98 7.65 0.88
N LYS A 68 -13.21 7.19 0.74
CA LYS A 68 -14.41 7.94 1.11
C LYS A 68 -15.16 7.33 2.29
N THR A 69 -14.72 6.15 2.76
CA THR A 69 -15.36 5.44 3.85
C THR A 69 -14.33 5.05 4.90
N GLN A 70 -14.79 4.64 6.08
CA GLN A 70 -13.91 4.25 7.18
C GLN A 70 -13.22 2.90 6.93
N LYS A 71 -13.87 2.02 6.18
CA LYS A 71 -13.35 0.67 5.93
C LYS A 71 -12.72 0.55 4.56
N THR A 72 -11.62 -0.19 4.48
CA THR A 72 -11.05 -0.58 3.20
C THR A 72 -11.99 -1.57 2.53
N PRO A 73 -12.43 -1.33 1.29
CA PRO A 73 -13.33 -2.25 0.61
C PRO A 73 -12.72 -3.64 0.45
N VAL A 74 -13.52 -4.66 0.74
CA VAL A 74 -13.05 -6.06 0.72
C VAL A 74 -12.53 -6.45 -0.67
N HIS A 75 -13.20 -6.00 -1.74
CA HIS A 75 -12.78 -6.35 -3.09
C HIS A 75 -11.39 -5.81 -3.43
N LEU A 76 -10.98 -4.70 -2.83
CA LEU A 76 -9.64 -4.16 -3.04
C LEU A 76 -8.60 -4.96 -2.26
N ILE A 77 -8.96 -5.47 -1.08
CA ILE A 77 -8.10 -6.37 -0.31
C ILE A 77 -7.89 -7.66 -1.09
N ASP A 78 -8.97 -8.23 -1.64
CA ASP A 78 -8.89 -9.46 -2.43
C ASP A 78 -8.03 -9.25 -3.69
N LEU A 79 -8.16 -8.10 -4.33
CA LEU A 79 -7.34 -7.75 -5.50
C LEU A 79 -5.86 -7.64 -5.11
N ALA A 80 -5.57 -7.02 -3.96
CA ALA A 80 -4.19 -6.89 -3.49
C ALA A 80 -3.58 -8.27 -3.21
N LEU A 81 -4.33 -9.16 -2.55
CA LEU A 81 -3.88 -10.52 -2.29
C LEU A 81 -3.62 -11.28 -3.59
N LYS A 82 -4.48 -11.12 -4.58
CA LYS A 82 -4.32 -11.75 -5.88
C LYS A 82 -3.06 -11.23 -6.58
N ARG A 83 -2.82 -9.93 -6.54
CA ARG A 83 -1.64 -9.33 -7.15
C ARG A 83 -0.35 -9.79 -6.47
N LEU A 84 -0.38 -9.92 -5.15
CA LEU A 84 0.78 -10.43 -4.41
C LEU A 84 1.08 -11.88 -4.80
N ALA A 85 0.05 -12.72 -4.87
CA ALA A 85 0.21 -14.12 -5.28
C ALA A 85 0.74 -14.22 -6.72
N ASP A 86 0.20 -13.39 -7.63
CA ASP A 86 0.64 -13.36 -9.02
C ASP A 86 2.11 -12.94 -9.13
N TRP A 87 2.51 -11.91 -8.40
CA TRP A 87 3.89 -11.43 -8.40
C TRP A 87 4.85 -12.51 -7.90
N ARG A 88 4.48 -13.19 -6.80
CA ARG A 88 5.29 -14.28 -6.25
C ARG A 88 5.34 -15.47 -7.18
N GLY A 89 4.23 -15.77 -7.87
CA GLY A 89 4.17 -16.84 -8.85
C GLY A 89 5.05 -16.61 -10.06
N ARG A 90 5.45 -15.37 -10.32
CA ARG A 90 6.38 -15.02 -11.39
C ARG A 90 7.84 -15.04 -10.94
N GLY A 91 8.12 -15.55 -9.74
CA GLY A 91 9.47 -15.60 -9.21
C GLY A 91 9.96 -14.28 -8.66
N GLY A 92 9.04 -13.38 -8.31
CA GLY A 92 9.37 -12.05 -7.82
C GLY A 92 9.69 -11.97 -6.34
N SER A 93 9.83 -13.06 -5.67
CA SER A 93 10.12 -13.06 -4.23
C SER A 93 11.61 -12.94 -3.91
#